data_8d59e8ea54125f9fa58df3b80e4bd864
#
_entry.id   8d59e8ea54125f9fa58df3b80e4bd864
#
_cell.length_a   1.000
_cell.length_b   1.000
_cell.length_c   1.000
_cell.angle_alpha   90.00
_cell.angle_beta   90.00
_cell.angle_gamma   90.00
#
_symmetry.space_group_name_H-M   'P 1'
#
loop_
_entity.id
_entity.type
_entity.pdbx_description
1 polymer ?
#
loop_
_entity_poly.entity_id
_entity_poly.type
_entity_poly.pdbx_seq_one_letter_code
_entity_poly.pdbx_strand_id
1 'polypeptide(L)'
;SSCGSGAGPIADYCSFDTTGDGVVIGNESCNVVGACTTLGNGARIGNGSCNGEQACTNFGELGGSSVVGNNSCNGSFACQFAGSEGDSVIGNDSCNVDVGDSTCLAAGAGVGPERGSSRIGNNACNDNFACVAVGALGSSVLGNNSCSGPQTCDCVGQQGFVGTDEDGNTSETT
;
A
#
# COMPACT_ATOMS: atom_id res chain seq x y z
N SER A 1 5.87 -9.12 18.04
CA SER A 1 6.52 -10.30 17.43
C SER A 1 6.48 -10.08 15.94
N SER A 2 7.61 -9.84 15.33
CA SER A 2 7.75 -9.95 13.87
C SER A 2 7.50 -11.42 13.49
N CYS A 3 7.04 -11.71 12.28
CA CYS A 3 7.15 -13.03 11.69
C CYS A 3 8.63 -13.44 11.65
N GLY A 4 9.19 -13.65 12.79
CA GLY A 4 10.58 -14.05 12.99
C GLY A 4 10.64 -15.56 13.13
N SER A 5 11.72 -16.15 12.68
CA SER A 5 12.13 -17.55 12.69
C SER A 5 12.10 -18.22 14.09
N GLY A 6 11.04 -18.06 14.86
CA GLY A 6 10.84 -18.68 16.17
C GLY A 6 9.84 -19.83 16.08
N ALA A 7 10.29 -21.04 16.42
CA ALA A 7 9.48 -22.24 16.51
C ALA A 7 8.41 -22.12 17.60
N GLY A 8 7.24 -21.60 17.26
CA GLY A 8 6.05 -21.58 18.09
C GLY A 8 4.80 -21.77 17.22
N PRO A 9 3.64 -22.12 17.78
CA PRO A 9 2.44 -22.42 17.01
C PRO A 9 1.86 -21.24 16.20
N ILE A 10 2.56 -20.14 16.10
CA ILE A 10 2.20 -18.94 15.29
C ILE A 10 2.88 -18.97 13.91
N ALA A 11 3.73 -19.95 13.63
CA ALA A 11 4.44 -20.07 12.35
C ALA A 11 3.53 -20.31 11.14
N ASP A 12 2.28 -20.72 11.36
CA ASP A 12 1.33 -21.00 10.28
C ASP A 12 0.57 -19.75 9.80
N TYR A 13 0.71 -18.61 10.45
CA TYR A 13 -0.02 -17.39 10.09
C TYR A 13 0.70 -16.49 9.11
N CYS A 14 2.01 -16.64 8.97
CA CYS A 14 2.79 -15.91 7.96
C CYS A 14 3.15 -16.87 6.83
N SER A 15 2.23 -17.10 5.92
CA SER A 15 2.51 -17.80 4.68
C SER A 15 3.29 -16.88 3.76
N PHE A 16 4.62 -16.88 3.88
CA PHE A 16 5.50 -16.23 2.90
C PHE A 16 5.64 -17.16 1.70
N ASP A 17 4.72 -17.06 0.77
CA ASP A 17 4.89 -17.68 -0.53
C ASP A 17 5.62 -16.69 -1.43
N THR A 18 6.93 -16.85 -1.58
CA THR A 18 7.84 -16.01 -2.37
C THR A 18 8.02 -14.57 -1.88
N THR A 19 8.94 -14.35 -0.95
CA THR A 19 9.45 -13.00 -0.65
C THR A 19 10.68 -12.72 -1.52
N GLY A 20 10.73 -11.52 -2.10
CA GLY A 20 11.91 -11.04 -2.80
C GLY A 20 13.13 -10.87 -1.87
N ASP A 21 14.29 -10.67 -2.45
CA ASP A 21 15.52 -10.41 -1.70
C ASP A 21 15.48 -9.06 -1.00
N GLY A 22 16.02 -8.99 0.22
CA GLY A 22 16.16 -7.73 0.97
C GLY A 22 14.87 -7.17 1.55
N VAL A 23 13.81 -7.96 1.67
CA VAL A 23 12.56 -7.57 2.32
C VAL A 23 12.78 -7.30 3.81
N VAL A 24 12.22 -6.20 4.31
CA VAL A 24 12.25 -5.82 5.73
C VAL A 24 10.84 -5.66 6.25
N ILE A 25 10.48 -6.40 7.29
CA ILE A 25 9.18 -6.32 7.94
C ILE A 25 9.37 -5.86 9.39
N GLY A 26 8.67 -4.81 9.77
CA GLY A 26 8.69 -4.26 11.11
C GLY A 26 8.00 -5.14 12.16
N ASN A 27 8.12 -4.75 13.42
CA ASN A 27 7.48 -5.46 14.52
C ASN A 27 5.95 -5.34 14.44
N GLU A 28 5.23 -6.37 14.92
CA GLU A 28 3.77 -6.39 14.98
C GLU A 28 3.08 -6.15 13.63
N SER A 29 3.73 -6.61 12.55
CA SER A 29 3.23 -6.46 11.18
C SER A 29 2.96 -7.81 10.55
N CYS A 30 2.07 -7.84 9.56
CA CYS A 30 1.72 -9.06 8.82
C CYS A 30 1.17 -10.19 9.73
N ASN A 31 0.36 -9.85 10.74
CA ASN A 31 -0.10 -10.81 11.75
C ASN A 31 -1.33 -11.64 11.33
N VAL A 32 -1.87 -11.42 10.15
CA VAL A 32 -3.04 -12.13 9.62
C VAL A 32 -2.62 -13.00 8.43
N VAL A 33 -3.28 -14.14 8.28
CA VAL A 33 -3.03 -15.06 7.16
C VAL A 33 -3.20 -14.34 5.82
N GLY A 34 -2.22 -14.46 4.94
CA GLY A 34 -2.24 -13.84 3.62
C GLY A 34 -1.93 -12.34 3.61
N ALA A 35 -1.68 -11.70 4.76
CA ALA A 35 -1.48 -10.26 4.81
C ALA A 35 -0.29 -9.74 3.99
N CYS A 36 0.79 -10.49 3.92
CA CYS A 36 2.04 -10.09 3.27
C CYS A 36 2.58 -11.17 2.32
N THR A 37 1.74 -11.71 1.49
CA THR A 37 2.16 -12.68 0.48
C THR A 37 2.75 -11.99 -0.75
N THR A 38 3.74 -12.60 -1.37
CA THR A 38 4.36 -12.10 -2.61
C THR A 38 4.89 -10.66 -2.48
N LEU A 39 5.82 -10.46 -1.55
CA LEU A 39 6.53 -9.18 -1.41
C LEU A 39 7.69 -9.11 -2.40
N GLY A 40 7.82 -8.00 -3.10
CA GLY A 40 8.88 -7.76 -4.07
C GLY A 40 10.24 -7.48 -3.44
N ASN A 41 11.27 -7.44 -4.27
CA ASN A 41 12.65 -7.15 -3.85
C ASN A 41 12.76 -5.80 -3.16
N GLY A 42 13.39 -5.76 -1.99
CA GLY A 42 13.62 -4.54 -1.24
C GLY A 42 12.37 -3.91 -0.61
N ALA A 43 11.22 -4.58 -0.63
CA ALA A 43 10.01 -4.10 0.02
C ALA A 43 10.25 -3.86 1.52
N ARG A 44 9.74 -2.75 2.04
CA ARG A 44 9.86 -2.37 3.44
C ARG A 44 8.50 -2.13 4.05
N ILE A 45 8.20 -2.82 5.13
CA ILE A 45 6.96 -2.68 5.90
C ILE A 45 7.32 -2.17 7.28
N GLY A 46 6.73 -1.05 7.68
CA GLY A 46 6.89 -0.44 9.00
C GLY A 46 6.25 -1.26 10.12
N ASN A 47 6.44 -0.80 11.36
CA ASN A 47 5.87 -1.47 12.53
C ASN A 47 4.34 -1.34 12.58
N GLY A 48 3.65 -2.36 13.08
CA GLY A 48 2.20 -2.36 13.26
C GLY A 48 1.40 -2.27 11.96
N SER A 49 1.99 -2.70 10.83
CA SER A 49 1.44 -2.46 9.49
C SER A 49 1.02 -3.75 8.79
N CYS A 50 0.18 -3.62 7.77
CA CYS A 50 -0.29 -4.75 6.96
C CYS A 50 -0.93 -5.87 7.79
N ASN A 51 -1.81 -5.52 8.74
CA ASN A 51 -2.45 -6.49 9.63
C ASN A 51 -3.87 -6.88 9.21
N GLY A 52 -4.37 -6.43 8.06
CA GLY A 52 -5.63 -6.87 7.48
C GLY A 52 -5.46 -8.13 6.61
N GLU A 53 -6.57 -8.78 6.28
CA GLU A 53 -6.57 -9.90 5.34
C GLU A 53 -6.08 -9.43 3.95
N GLN A 54 -5.05 -10.07 3.41
CA GLN A 54 -4.43 -9.73 2.13
C GLN A 54 -3.97 -8.26 2.01
N ALA A 55 -3.68 -7.61 3.12
CA ALA A 55 -3.42 -6.17 3.17
C ALA A 55 -2.27 -5.71 2.28
N CYS A 56 -1.16 -6.40 2.26
CA CYS A 56 0.02 -6.06 1.43
C CYS A 56 0.39 -7.22 0.48
N THR A 57 -0.61 -7.88 -0.06
CA THR A 57 -0.40 -8.94 -1.05
C THR A 57 0.06 -8.35 -2.37
N ASN A 58 1.06 -8.96 -3.01
CA ASN A 58 1.69 -8.50 -4.26
C ASN A 58 2.27 -7.08 -4.15
N PHE A 59 2.75 -6.71 -2.95
CA PHE A 59 3.34 -5.41 -2.69
C PHE A 59 4.76 -5.33 -3.26
N GLY A 60 4.99 -4.44 -4.24
CA GLY A 60 6.28 -4.28 -4.90
C GLY A 60 6.75 -5.49 -5.74
N GLU A 61 5.84 -6.35 -6.19
CA GLU A 61 6.14 -7.68 -6.73
C GLU A 61 7.13 -7.70 -7.90
N LEU A 62 6.99 -6.83 -8.87
CA LEU A 62 7.80 -6.84 -10.10
C LEU A 62 8.99 -5.87 -10.10
N GLY A 63 9.49 -5.52 -8.92
CA GLY A 63 10.79 -4.88 -8.78
C GLY A 63 10.79 -3.37 -8.51
N GLY A 64 9.74 -2.83 -7.92
CA GLY A 64 9.73 -1.49 -7.34
C GLY A 64 10.31 -1.47 -5.91
N SER A 65 10.95 -0.36 -5.52
CA SER A 65 11.30 -0.12 -4.12
C SER A 65 10.09 0.43 -3.38
N SER A 66 9.28 -0.46 -2.82
CA SER A 66 8.04 -0.05 -2.16
C SER A 66 8.17 0.00 -0.65
N VAL A 67 7.58 1.02 -0.03
CA VAL A 67 7.67 1.28 1.41
C VAL A 67 6.29 1.54 2.00
N VAL A 68 5.96 0.84 3.06
CA VAL A 68 4.82 1.11 3.95
C VAL A 68 5.35 1.69 5.26
N GLY A 69 4.81 2.84 5.68
CA GLY A 69 5.10 3.45 6.97
C GLY A 69 4.57 2.64 8.16
N ASN A 70 4.73 3.19 9.36
CA ASN A 70 4.22 2.53 10.57
C ASN A 70 2.69 2.67 10.68
N ASN A 71 2.04 1.71 11.32
CA ASN A 71 0.58 1.67 11.57
C ASN A 71 -0.26 1.89 10.31
N SER A 72 0.17 1.37 9.18
CA SER A 72 -0.45 1.65 7.88
C SER A 72 -0.93 0.37 7.20
N CYS A 73 -1.85 0.50 6.27
CA CYS A 73 -2.36 -0.63 5.49
C CYS A 73 -2.99 -1.73 6.36
N ASN A 74 -3.74 -1.38 7.41
CA ASN A 74 -4.29 -2.36 8.35
C ASN A 74 -5.71 -2.84 8.02
N GLY A 75 -6.34 -2.33 6.97
CA GLY A 75 -7.63 -2.85 6.47
C GLY A 75 -7.47 -4.08 5.59
N SER A 76 -8.56 -4.79 5.35
CA SER A 76 -8.59 -5.89 4.37
C SER A 76 -8.32 -5.35 2.97
N PHE A 77 -7.45 -6.02 2.23
CA PHE A 77 -7.00 -5.61 0.89
C PHE A 77 -6.38 -4.21 0.82
N ALA A 78 -6.12 -3.56 1.94
CA ALA A 78 -5.41 -2.28 1.96
C ALA A 78 -4.03 -2.46 1.33
N CYS A 79 -3.62 -1.56 0.47
CA CYS A 79 -2.31 -1.62 -0.19
C CYS A 79 -2.01 -2.90 -1.02
N GLN A 80 -3.03 -3.69 -1.33
CA GLN A 80 -2.87 -4.82 -2.24
C GLN A 80 -2.44 -4.30 -3.63
N PHE A 81 -1.48 -4.97 -4.25
CA PHE A 81 -0.84 -4.57 -5.52
C PHE A 81 -0.15 -3.19 -5.50
N ALA A 82 -0.01 -2.54 -4.35
CA ALA A 82 0.68 -1.26 -4.31
C ALA A 82 2.15 -1.43 -4.73
N GLY A 83 2.56 -0.63 -5.71
CA GLY A 83 3.92 -0.70 -6.28
C GLY A 83 4.25 -1.99 -7.01
N SER A 84 3.28 -2.79 -7.45
CA SER A 84 3.56 -4.10 -8.04
C SER A 84 4.43 -4.04 -9.30
N GLU A 85 4.31 -3.03 -10.11
CA GLU A 85 5.16 -2.78 -11.29
C GLU A 85 5.92 -1.44 -11.23
N GLY A 86 5.78 -0.70 -10.13
CA GLY A 86 6.39 0.61 -9.92
C GLY A 86 6.83 0.81 -8.48
N ASP A 87 7.06 2.06 -8.09
CA ASP A 87 7.42 2.41 -6.73
C ASP A 87 6.20 2.94 -5.96
N SER A 88 6.03 2.52 -4.73
CA SER A 88 5.00 3.07 -3.84
C SER A 88 5.59 3.43 -2.48
N VAL A 89 5.35 4.66 -2.04
CA VAL A 89 5.70 5.10 -0.70
C VAL A 89 4.44 5.52 0.02
N ILE A 90 4.07 4.78 1.04
CA ILE A 90 2.90 5.04 1.88
C ILE A 90 3.38 5.54 3.23
N GLY A 91 2.88 6.69 3.65
CA GLY A 91 3.24 7.33 4.92
C GLY A 91 2.76 6.57 6.15
N ASN A 92 3.04 7.12 7.32
CA ASN A 92 2.57 6.55 8.59
C ASN A 92 1.07 6.80 8.80
N ASP A 93 0.42 5.92 9.54
CA ASP A 93 -1.00 6.03 9.92
C ASP A 93 -1.94 6.20 8.71
N SER A 94 -1.59 5.62 7.57
CA SER A 94 -2.26 5.82 6.28
C SER A 94 -2.84 4.53 5.73
N CYS A 95 -3.82 4.66 4.84
CA CYS A 95 -4.45 3.52 4.19
C CYS A 95 -5.05 2.52 5.21
N ASN A 96 -5.62 3.04 6.28
CA ASN A 96 -6.28 2.25 7.31
C ASN A 96 -7.80 2.36 7.16
N VAL A 97 -8.47 1.23 7.18
CA VAL A 97 -9.94 1.16 7.20
C VAL A 97 -10.37 0.04 8.15
N ASP A 98 -11.38 0.30 8.95
CA ASP A 98 -11.78 -0.61 10.03
C ASP A 98 -12.54 -1.86 9.55
N VAL A 99 -13.23 -1.81 8.42
CA VAL A 99 -14.09 -2.92 7.96
C VAL A 99 -14.10 -3.06 6.45
N GLY A 100 -13.54 -4.18 5.97
CA GLY A 100 -14.00 -4.89 4.77
C GLY A 100 -13.71 -4.30 3.39
N ASP A 101 -13.13 -3.13 3.26
CA ASP A 101 -12.99 -2.48 1.97
C ASP A 101 -11.56 -2.02 1.68
N SER A 102 -11.20 -2.06 0.41
CA SER A 102 -9.86 -1.73 -0.07
C SER A 102 -9.57 -0.23 0.02
N THR A 103 -8.46 0.13 0.58
CA THR A 103 -7.90 1.47 0.46
C THR A 103 -6.49 1.39 -0.11
N CYS A 104 -6.03 2.39 -0.83
CA CYS A 104 -4.72 2.38 -1.51
C CYS A 104 -4.46 1.13 -2.39
N LEU A 105 -5.52 0.49 -2.87
CA LEU A 105 -5.43 -0.63 -3.78
C LEU A 105 -4.73 -0.19 -5.07
N ALA A 106 -3.73 -0.95 -5.51
CA ALA A 106 -2.98 -0.68 -6.72
C ALA A 106 -2.32 0.73 -6.79
N ALA A 107 -2.02 1.34 -5.65
CA ALA A 107 -1.27 2.60 -5.62
C ALA A 107 0.14 2.40 -6.23
N GLY A 108 0.47 3.14 -7.28
CA GLY A 108 1.76 3.00 -7.98
C GLY A 108 1.97 1.68 -8.74
N ALA A 109 0.90 0.96 -9.05
CA ALA A 109 0.97 -0.38 -9.64
C ALA A 109 1.22 -0.30 -11.12
N GLY A 110 1.80 0.35 -11.83
CA GLY A 110 2.07 0.44 -13.29
C GLY A 110 1.44 -0.70 -14.13
N VAL A 111 1.38 -0.50 -15.43
CA VAL A 111 0.95 -1.52 -16.39
C VAL A 111 1.90 -1.51 -17.58
N GLY A 112 2.66 -2.55 -17.78
CA GLY A 112 3.55 -2.68 -18.91
C GLY A 112 4.81 -1.79 -18.81
N PRO A 113 5.25 -1.15 -19.90
CA PRO A 113 6.48 -0.36 -19.90
C PRO A 113 6.38 0.96 -19.11
N GLU A 114 5.17 1.40 -18.80
CA GLU A 114 4.91 2.63 -18.04
C GLU A 114 4.72 2.28 -16.56
N ARG A 115 5.81 2.42 -15.81
CA ARG A 115 5.80 2.18 -14.37
C ARG A 115 5.17 3.38 -13.67
N GLY A 116 4.06 3.12 -12.97
CA GLY A 116 3.48 4.10 -12.09
C GLY A 116 4.34 4.31 -10.84
N SER A 117 4.24 5.49 -10.23
CA SER A 117 4.77 5.70 -8.90
C SER A 117 3.79 6.50 -8.06
N SER A 118 3.72 6.18 -6.77
CA SER A 118 2.87 6.92 -5.86
C SER A 118 3.61 7.29 -4.57
N ARG A 119 3.32 8.47 -4.08
CA ARG A 119 3.70 8.86 -2.73
C ARG A 119 2.45 9.32 -2.00
N ILE A 120 2.07 8.61 -0.98
CA ILE A 120 0.93 8.94 -0.10
C ILE A 120 1.52 9.45 1.21
N GLY A 121 1.07 10.62 1.64
CA GLY A 121 1.52 11.27 2.87
C GLY A 121 1.08 10.54 4.14
N ASN A 122 1.37 11.13 5.28
CA ASN A 122 0.95 10.57 6.58
C ASN A 122 -0.53 10.87 6.86
N ASN A 123 -1.19 9.98 7.57
CA ASN A 123 -2.59 10.10 7.96
C ASN A 123 -3.52 10.40 6.77
N ALA A 124 -3.26 9.74 5.64
CA ALA A 124 -4.00 9.95 4.41
C ALA A 124 -4.71 8.66 3.96
N CYS A 125 -5.76 8.82 3.16
CA CYS A 125 -6.47 7.68 2.57
C CYS A 125 -7.04 6.69 3.60
N ASN A 126 -7.64 7.19 4.67
CA ASN A 126 -8.11 6.37 5.80
C ASN A 126 -9.61 6.04 5.74
N ASP A 127 -10.20 5.96 4.58
CA ASP A 127 -11.61 5.59 4.42
C ASP A 127 -11.81 4.59 3.27
N ASN A 128 -13.01 4.04 3.17
CA ASN A 128 -13.38 3.00 2.21
C ASN A 128 -13.15 3.46 0.78
N PHE A 129 -12.41 2.63 0.02
CA PHE A 129 -12.04 2.90 -1.37
C PHE A 129 -11.32 4.24 -1.59
N ALA A 130 -10.78 4.84 -0.55
CA ALA A 130 -9.94 6.01 -0.72
C ALA A 130 -8.64 5.64 -1.44
N CYS A 131 -8.22 6.50 -2.35
CA CYS A 131 -6.92 6.36 -3.03
C CYS A 131 -6.71 5.06 -3.85
N VAL A 132 -7.75 4.50 -4.39
CA VAL A 132 -7.64 3.35 -5.31
C VAL A 132 -6.97 3.79 -6.61
N ALA A 133 -6.01 3.02 -7.09
CA ALA A 133 -5.27 3.25 -8.33
C ALA A 133 -4.52 4.61 -8.43
N VAL A 134 -4.10 5.16 -7.30
CA VAL A 134 -3.30 6.39 -7.25
C VAL A 134 -1.93 6.15 -7.92
N GLY A 135 -1.60 6.92 -8.95
CA GLY A 135 -0.34 6.78 -9.67
C GLY A 135 -0.17 5.47 -10.46
N ALA A 136 -1.25 4.75 -10.74
CA ALA A 136 -1.17 3.45 -11.40
C ALA A 136 -0.61 3.49 -12.83
N LEU A 137 -0.88 4.54 -13.58
CA LEU A 137 -0.36 4.74 -14.95
C LEU A 137 0.50 5.99 -15.09
N GLY A 138 0.93 6.58 -13.98
CA GLY A 138 1.74 7.79 -13.95
C GLY A 138 2.30 8.03 -12.55
N SER A 139 2.85 9.21 -12.31
CA SER A 139 3.37 9.58 -10.99
C SER A 139 2.40 10.46 -10.26
N SER A 140 2.15 10.21 -8.99
CA SER A 140 1.32 11.05 -8.15
C SER A 140 1.86 11.25 -6.75
N VAL A 141 1.54 12.40 -6.15
CA VAL A 141 1.89 12.73 -4.78
C VAL A 141 0.65 13.24 -4.07
N LEU A 142 0.25 12.56 -3.03
CA LEU A 142 -0.80 12.99 -2.10
C LEU A 142 -0.16 13.54 -0.82
N GLY A 143 -0.66 14.67 -0.35
CA GLY A 143 -0.20 15.30 0.87
C GLY A 143 -0.57 14.54 2.15
N ASN A 144 -0.12 15.06 3.29
CA ASN A 144 -0.56 14.56 4.59
C ASN A 144 -2.02 14.93 4.85
N ASN A 145 -2.74 14.11 5.60
CA ASN A 145 -4.14 14.30 5.98
C ASN A 145 -5.10 14.48 4.79
N SER A 146 -4.76 13.94 3.63
CA SER A 146 -5.57 14.08 2.43
C SER A 146 -6.42 12.83 2.17
N CYS A 147 -7.46 13.01 1.35
CA CYS A 147 -8.28 11.89 0.88
C CYS A 147 -8.89 11.05 2.02
N SER A 148 -9.43 11.71 3.04
CA SER A 148 -9.97 11.05 4.23
C SER A 148 -11.47 10.74 4.15
N GLY A 149 -12.12 10.95 3.02
CA GLY A 149 -13.51 10.57 2.77
C GLY A 149 -13.62 9.28 1.94
N PRO A 150 -14.78 8.64 1.94
CA PRO A 150 -15.01 7.44 1.14
C PRO A 150 -14.92 7.77 -0.36
N GLN A 151 -14.25 6.91 -1.13
CA GLN A 151 -14.04 7.05 -2.57
C GLN A 151 -13.35 8.36 -3.01
N THR A 152 -12.60 9.00 -2.11
CA THR A 152 -11.82 10.19 -2.44
C THR A 152 -10.51 9.82 -3.09
N CYS A 153 -9.99 10.71 -3.95
CA CYS A 153 -8.70 10.52 -4.65
C CYS A 153 -8.59 9.20 -5.43
N ASP A 154 -9.68 8.65 -5.90
CA ASP A 154 -9.66 7.50 -6.79
C ASP A 154 -9.09 7.89 -8.15
N CYS A 155 -8.27 7.02 -8.75
CA CYS A 155 -7.67 7.19 -10.06
C CYS A 155 -6.76 8.44 -10.23
N VAL A 156 -6.22 9.01 -9.16
CA VAL A 156 -5.29 10.16 -9.24
C VAL A 156 -4.00 9.73 -9.92
N GLY A 157 -3.51 10.52 -10.88
CA GLY A 157 -2.27 10.25 -11.58
C GLY A 157 -2.36 9.18 -12.67
N GLN A 158 -3.56 8.82 -13.10
CA GLN A 158 -3.74 8.11 -14.37
C GLN A 158 -3.60 9.10 -15.54
N GLN A 159 -3.02 8.68 -16.65
CA GLN A 159 -2.89 9.54 -17.81
C GLN A 159 -4.24 10.15 -18.22
N GLY A 160 -4.34 11.48 -18.15
CA GLY A 160 -5.55 12.21 -18.50
C GLY A 160 -6.59 12.38 -17.40
N PHE A 161 -6.30 11.95 -16.17
CA PHE A 161 -7.21 12.16 -15.04
C PHE A 161 -6.71 13.26 -14.11
N VAL A 162 -7.56 14.22 -13.81
CA VAL A 162 -7.33 15.26 -12.79
C VAL A 162 -8.25 14.96 -11.63
N GLY A 163 -7.70 14.50 -10.51
CA GLY A 163 -8.46 14.29 -9.27
C GLY A 163 -8.44 15.54 -8.40
N THR A 164 -9.56 15.90 -7.82
CA THR A 164 -9.65 16.94 -6.76
C THR A 164 -9.97 16.24 -5.43
N ASP A 165 -9.23 16.60 -4.38
CA ASP A 165 -9.59 16.21 -3.00
C ASP A 165 -10.74 17.08 -2.46
N GLU A 166 -11.30 16.71 -1.29
CA GLU A 166 -12.39 17.47 -0.66
C GLU A 166 -11.97 18.90 -0.25
N ASP A 167 -10.68 19.16 -0.15
CA ASP A 167 -10.09 20.46 0.17
C ASP A 167 -9.81 21.31 -1.09
N GLY A 168 -10.16 20.78 -2.28
CA GLY A 168 -10.02 21.49 -3.56
C GLY A 168 -8.61 21.51 -4.13
N ASN A 169 -7.68 20.66 -3.64
CA ASN A 169 -6.35 20.55 -4.22
C ASN A 169 -6.40 19.66 -5.46
N THR A 170 -5.99 20.19 -6.58
CA THR A 170 -5.86 19.44 -7.83
C THR A 170 -4.47 18.85 -7.95
N SER A 171 -4.37 17.56 -8.27
CA SER A 171 -3.12 16.94 -8.74
C SER A 171 -3.13 16.91 -10.26
N GLU A 172 -2.21 17.60 -10.89
CA GLU A 172 -2.00 17.53 -12.33
C GLU A 172 -1.06 16.36 -12.66
N THR A 173 -1.46 15.56 -13.64
CA THR A 173 -0.58 14.56 -14.28
C THR A 173 0.20 15.24 -15.40
N THR A 174 1.49 15.19 -15.35
CA THR A 174 2.39 15.49 -16.47
C THR A 174 2.80 14.22 -17.17
#